data_b6ab02a3979aa0de9fc22f2be8ebb446
#
_entry.id   b6ab02a3979aa0de9fc22f2be8ebb446
#
_cell.length_a   1.000
_cell.length_b   1.000
_cell.length_c   1.000
_cell.angle_alpha   90.00
_cell.angle_beta   90.00
_cell.angle_gamma   90.00
#
_symmetry.space_group_name_H-M   'P 1'
#
loop_
_entity.id
_entity.type
_entity.pdbx_description
1 polymer ?
#
loop_
_entity_poly.entity_id
_entity_poly.type
_entity_poly.pdbx_seq_one_letter_code
_entity_poly.pdbx_strand_id
1 'polypeptide(L)'
;MEDTIQHAVEILKSGGIIIYPTDTAFGIGCRIDDNKAVERLFKVRKRPFTQTPPVLFDSLEQVKHYVTSIPEDVEPLLKKYWPGALTVILLAKAGRISPLVVGETGIGCRVPNHEIPLRIIKGLGVPIIGTSANFSGEPTPYHATDLNPQLTGLVDLVIQGETSIQKESTVIDCTQNPWKILRHGAIKIQI
;
A
#
# COMPACT_ATOMS: atom_id res chain seq x y z
N MET A 1 -0.49 -16.10 -15.31
CA MET A 1 -0.08 -15.29 -14.15
C MET A 1 1.23 -14.52 -14.41
N GLU A 2 2.29 -15.16 -14.94
CA GLU A 2 3.55 -14.46 -15.27
C GLU A 2 3.33 -13.29 -16.22
N ASP A 3 2.62 -13.52 -17.35
CA ASP A 3 2.30 -12.49 -18.34
C ASP A 3 1.50 -11.32 -17.72
N THR A 4 0.60 -11.62 -16.80
CA THR A 4 -0.21 -10.59 -16.10
C THR A 4 0.68 -9.72 -15.19
N ILE A 5 1.62 -10.32 -14.47
CA ILE A 5 2.57 -9.59 -13.61
C ILE A 5 3.48 -8.71 -14.46
N GLN A 6 4.04 -9.26 -15.54
CA GLN A 6 4.89 -8.49 -16.45
C GLN A 6 4.15 -7.31 -17.06
N HIS A 7 2.90 -7.52 -17.52
CA HIS A 7 2.06 -6.47 -18.06
C HIS A 7 1.75 -5.37 -17.01
N ALA A 8 1.45 -5.77 -15.76
CA ALA A 8 1.26 -4.81 -14.65
C ALA A 8 2.51 -3.96 -14.39
N VAL A 9 3.70 -4.58 -14.42
CA VAL A 9 4.97 -3.88 -14.26
C VAL A 9 5.19 -2.86 -15.38
N GLU A 10 4.88 -3.19 -16.64
CA GLU A 10 5.01 -2.27 -17.78
C GLU A 10 4.06 -1.08 -17.66
N ILE A 11 2.81 -1.33 -17.28
CA ILE A 11 1.83 -0.26 -17.01
C ILE A 11 2.34 0.67 -15.92
N LEU A 12 2.80 0.14 -14.80
CA LEU A 12 3.33 0.95 -13.70
C LEU A 12 4.58 1.73 -14.10
N LYS A 13 5.49 1.15 -14.89
CA LYS A 13 6.66 1.86 -15.45
C LYS A 13 6.27 3.05 -16.33
N SER A 14 5.13 2.94 -17.00
CA SER A 14 4.58 4.00 -17.86
C SER A 14 3.74 5.04 -17.10
N GLY A 15 3.71 4.99 -15.74
CA GLY A 15 2.92 5.90 -14.92
C GLY A 15 1.44 5.53 -14.80
N GLY A 16 1.10 4.27 -15.08
CA GLY A 16 -0.26 3.75 -14.97
C GLY A 16 -0.69 3.46 -13.55
N ILE A 17 -2.00 3.22 -13.40
CA ILE A 17 -2.67 2.85 -12.15
C ILE A 17 -3.27 1.46 -12.32
N ILE A 18 -3.07 0.59 -11.35
CA ILE A 18 -3.61 -0.76 -11.36
C ILE A 18 -4.46 -1.06 -10.13
N ILE A 19 -5.45 -1.95 -10.29
CA ILE A 19 -6.17 -2.60 -9.18
C ILE A 19 -5.67 -4.04 -9.08
N TYR A 20 -5.42 -4.50 -7.85
CA TYR A 20 -4.86 -5.83 -7.58
C TYR A 20 -5.33 -6.37 -6.23
N PRO A 21 -5.46 -7.70 -6.07
CA PRO A 21 -5.78 -8.30 -4.76
C PRO A 21 -4.60 -8.24 -3.81
N THR A 22 -4.91 -8.12 -2.52
CA THR A 22 -3.97 -8.30 -1.40
C THR A 22 -4.53 -9.32 -0.41
N ASP A 23 -3.76 -9.65 0.61
CA ASP A 23 -4.24 -10.49 1.72
C ASP A 23 -5.42 -9.87 2.50
N THR A 24 -5.60 -8.54 2.47
CA THR A 24 -6.67 -7.84 3.23
C THR A 24 -7.86 -7.45 2.38
N ALA A 25 -7.65 -6.79 1.25
CA ALA A 25 -8.68 -6.23 0.37
C ALA A 25 -8.11 -6.03 -1.04
N PHE A 26 -8.95 -5.71 -2.02
CA PHE A 26 -8.45 -5.19 -3.29
C PHE A 26 -7.81 -3.82 -3.08
N GLY A 27 -6.57 -3.71 -3.56
CA GLY A 27 -5.79 -2.48 -3.56
C GLY A 27 -5.81 -1.78 -4.90
N ILE A 28 -5.65 -0.46 -4.87
CA ILE A 28 -5.39 0.36 -6.05
C ILE A 28 -4.11 1.14 -5.82
N GLY A 29 -3.26 1.22 -6.83
CA GLY A 29 -1.99 1.92 -6.68
C GLY A 29 -1.26 2.19 -7.98
N CYS A 30 -0.21 2.98 -7.82
CA CYS A 30 0.81 3.30 -8.80
C CYS A 30 2.17 3.29 -8.12
N ARG A 31 3.25 3.49 -8.87
CA ARG A 31 4.59 3.64 -8.28
C ARG A 31 4.69 4.92 -7.44
N ILE A 32 5.43 4.84 -6.32
CA ILE A 32 5.47 5.92 -5.33
C ILE A 32 6.36 7.10 -5.70
N ASP A 33 7.25 6.93 -6.66
CA ASP A 33 8.26 7.91 -7.10
C ASP A 33 7.83 8.72 -8.34
N ASP A 34 6.64 8.45 -8.89
CA ASP A 34 6.04 9.20 -9.99
C ASP A 34 4.95 10.16 -9.48
N ASN A 35 5.30 11.43 -9.35
CA ASN A 35 4.37 12.45 -8.86
C ASN A 35 3.08 12.55 -9.70
N LYS A 36 3.18 12.41 -11.03
CA LYS A 36 2.01 12.51 -11.92
C LYS A 36 1.07 11.33 -11.74
N ALA A 37 1.63 10.12 -11.62
CA ALA A 37 0.85 8.91 -11.35
C ALA A 37 0.17 9.00 -9.98
N VAL A 38 0.87 9.48 -8.95
CA VAL A 38 0.31 9.69 -7.61
C VAL A 38 -0.82 10.72 -7.62
N GLU A 39 -0.62 11.89 -8.25
CA GLU A 39 -1.69 12.89 -8.39
C GLU A 39 -2.92 12.33 -9.12
N ARG A 40 -2.71 11.57 -10.22
CA ARG A 40 -3.77 10.90 -10.96
C ARG A 40 -4.54 9.92 -10.05
N LEU A 41 -3.83 9.13 -9.25
CA LEU A 41 -4.44 8.19 -8.31
C LEU A 41 -5.35 8.88 -7.29
N PHE A 42 -4.92 10.02 -6.72
CA PHE A 42 -5.76 10.79 -5.80
C PHE A 42 -7.02 11.30 -6.48
N LYS A 43 -6.91 11.82 -7.71
CA LYS A 43 -8.07 12.29 -8.50
C LYS A 43 -9.02 11.15 -8.83
N VAL A 44 -8.51 10.01 -9.30
CA VAL A 44 -9.28 8.80 -9.62
C VAL A 44 -10.06 8.32 -8.40
N ARG A 45 -9.45 8.29 -7.23
CA ARG A 45 -10.10 7.88 -5.99
C ARG A 45 -10.99 8.96 -5.34
N LYS A 46 -11.01 10.18 -5.86
CA LYS A 46 -11.62 11.35 -5.20
C LYS A 46 -11.12 11.53 -3.76
N ARG A 47 -9.82 11.22 -3.53
CA ARG A 47 -9.20 11.24 -2.22
C ARG A 47 -8.58 12.61 -1.94
N PRO A 48 -8.82 13.21 -0.75
CA PRO A 48 -8.13 14.44 -0.35
C PRO A 48 -6.61 14.22 -0.23
N PHE A 49 -5.81 15.16 -0.70
CA PHE A 49 -4.33 15.10 -0.61
C PHE A 49 -3.80 15.09 0.83
N THR A 50 -4.62 15.49 1.80
CA THR A 50 -4.30 15.43 3.24
C THR A 50 -4.35 14.01 3.83
N GLN A 51 -4.90 13.03 3.10
CA GLN A 51 -4.99 11.65 3.54
C GLN A 51 -3.95 10.79 2.82
N THR A 52 -2.76 10.67 3.38
CA THR A 52 -1.69 9.87 2.77
C THR A 52 -2.05 8.38 2.70
N PRO A 53 -1.78 7.73 1.56
CA PRO A 53 -2.02 6.30 1.40
C PRO A 53 -0.87 5.47 1.99
N PRO A 54 -1.13 4.22 2.43
CA PRO A 54 -0.06 3.29 2.75
C PRO A 54 0.71 2.87 1.49
N VAL A 55 1.96 2.49 1.70
CA VAL A 55 2.91 2.01 0.69
C VAL A 55 3.17 0.52 0.91
N LEU A 56 3.11 -0.27 -0.16
CA LEU A 56 3.45 -1.68 -0.15
C LEU A 56 4.89 -1.87 -0.61
N PHE A 57 5.60 -2.70 0.16
CA PHE A 57 6.98 -3.10 -0.06
C PHE A 57 7.05 -4.61 -0.29
N ASP A 58 8.10 -5.09 -0.94
CA ASP A 58 8.33 -6.52 -1.14
C ASP A 58 9.00 -7.19 0.07
N SER A 59 9.70 -6.41 0.89
CA SER A 59 10.51 -6.91 2.01
C SER A 59 10.80 -5.82 3.04
N LEU A 60 11.19 -6.24 4.25
CA LEU A 60 11.72 -5.34 5.28
C LEU A 60 13.00 -4.64 4.80
N GLU A 61 13.84 -5.32 4.03
CA GLU A 61 15.06 -4.72 3.48
C GLU A 61 14.74 -3.59 2.52
N GLN A 62 13.72 -3.75 1.67
CA GLN A 62 13.29 -2.66 0.80
C GLN A 62 12.78 -1.46 1.62
N VAL A 63 12.03 -1.69 2.72
CA VAL A 63 11.56 -0.59 3.61
C VAL A 63 12.73 0.24 4.14
N LYS A 64 13.83 -0.38 4.57
CA LYS A 64 15.02 0.32 5.09
C LYS A 64 15.63 1.33 4.12
N HIS A 65 15.40 1.16 2.83
CA HIS A 65 15.87 2.13 1.83
C HIS A 65 15.02 3.41 1.77
N TYR A 66 13.79 3.37 2.28
CA TYR A 66 12.80 4.45 2.18
C TYR A 66 12.49 5.15 3.50
N VAL A 67 12.92 4.58 4.63
CA VAL A 67 12.74 5.17 5.97
C VAL A 67 14.09 5.58 6.57
N THR A 68 14.08 6.58 7.45
CA THR A 68 15.32 7.07 8.09
C THR A 68 15.93 6.03 9.03
N SER A 69 15.07 5.39 9.82
CA SER A 69 15.43 4.29 10.72
C SER A 69 14.18 3.48 11.06
N ILE A 70 14.38 2.26 11.54
CA ILE A 70 13.37 1.45 12.21
C ILE A 70 13.78 1.40 13.68
N PRO A 71 12.94 1.87 14.63
CA PRO A 71 13.24 1.77 16.05
C PRO A 71 13.46 0.31 16.47
N GLU A 72 14.40 0.06 17.41
CA GLU A 72 14.76 -1.31 17.81
C GLU A 72 13.59 -2.09 18.40
N ASP A 73 12.70 -1.41 19.10
CA ASP A 73 11.48 -1.98 19.69
C ASP A 73 10.38 -2.29 18.66
N VAL A 74 10.44 -1.66 17.46
CA VAL A 74 9.52 -1.92 16.34
C VAL A 74 9.93 -3.15 15.52
N GLU A 75 11.23 -3.42 15.40
CA GLU A 75 11.74 -4.49 14.54
C GLU A 75 11.17 -5.89 14.88
N PRO A 76 11.04 -6.31 16.15
CA PRO A 76 10.40 -7.57 16.54
C PRO A 76 8.93 -7.64 16.09
N LEU A 77 8.21 -6.50 16.13
CA LEU A 77 6.83 -6.42 15.67
C LEU A 77 6.74 -6.67 14.16
N LEU A 78 7.63 -6.05 13.38
CA LEU A 78 7.68 -6.26 11.93
C LEU A 78 8.01 -7.71 11.59
N LYS A 79 9.00 -8.31 12.23
CA LYS A 79 9.38 -9.73 12.04
C LYS A 79 8.21 -10.70 12.36
N LYS A 80 7.36 -10.35 13.33
CA LYS A 80 6.20 -11.16 13.72
C LYS A 80 5.04 -11.06 12.75
N TYR A 81 4.78 -9.88 12.17
CA TYR A 81 3.55 -9.59 11.44
C TYR A 81 3.74 -9.28 9.95
N TRP A 82 4.98 -9.21 9.47
CA TRP A 82 5.28 -9.09 8.05
C TRP A 82 5.93 -10.38 7.51
N PRO A 83 5.50 -10.83 6.32
CA PRO A 83 4.39 -10.31 5.49
C PRO A 83 3.02 -10.48 6.16
N GLY A 84 2.13 -9.47 6.03
CA GLY A 84 0.77 -9.56 6.58
C GLY A 84 0.02 -8.24 6.74
N ALA A 85 -1.03 -8.28 7.57
CA ALA A 85 -2.02 -7.22 7.69
C ALA A 85 -1.64 -6.13 8.73
N LEU A 86 -0.36 -5.79 8.84
CA LEU A 86 0.14 -4.70 9.67
C LEU A 86 0.69 -3.57 8.80
N THR A 87 0.23 -2.35 9.04
CA THR A 87 0.79 -1.10 8.49
C THR A 87 1.45 -0.33 9.62
N VAL A 88 2.72 0.04 9.44
CA VAL A 88 3.49 0.81 10.44
C VAL A 88 3.91 2.13 9.83
N ILE A 89 3.62 3.24 10.51
CA ILE A 89 4.08 4.56 10.08
C ILE A 89 5.49 4.77 10.63
N LEU A 90 6.41 5.08 9.71
CA LEU A 90 7.82 5.33 9.96
C LEU A 90 8.26 6.64 9.29
N LEU A 91 9.31 7.27 9.82
CA LEU A 91 9.86 8.51 9.27
C LEU A 91 10.46 8.26 7.87
N ALA A 92 9.97 8.97 6.86
CA ALA A 92 10.41 8.82 5.47
C ALA A 92 11.80 9.44 5.23
N LYS A 93 12.59 8.81 4.37
CA LYS A 93 13.77 9.45 3.77
C LYS A 93 13.34 10.44 2.68
N ALA A 94 13.92 11.62 2.69
CA ALA A 94 13.65 12.61 1.66
C ALA A 94 14.13 12.16 0.26
N GLY A 95 13.43 12.64 -0.79
CA GLY A 95 13.90 12.56 -2.19
C GLY A 95 13.67 11.21 -2.90
N ARG A 96 13.07 10.21 -2.25
CA ARG A 96 12.82 8.90 -2.88
C ARG A 96 11.34 8.59 -3.12
N ILE A 97 10.46 9.44 -2.64
CA ILE A 97 9.01 9.21 -2.58
C ILE A 97 8.34 10.51 -3.00
N SER A 98 7.22 10.41 -3.71
CA SER A 98 6.38 11.57 -3.99
C SER A 98 5.98 12.27 -2.67
N PRO A 99 6.10 13.59 -2.55
CA PRO A 99 5.67 14.32 -1.37
C PRO A 99 4.20 14.06 -0.97
N LEU A 100 3.36 13.72 -1.95
CA LEU A 100 1.95 13.41 -1.73
C LEU A 100 1.71 12.09 -0.96
N VAL A 101 2.74 11.24 -0.87
CA VAL A 101 2.67 9.95 -0.13
C VAL A 101 3.17 10.12 1.29
N VAL A 102 3.93 11.18 1.57
CA VAL A 102 4.50 11.46 2.89
C VAL A 102 3.51 12.28 3.71
N GLY A 103 3.07 11.73 4.86
CA GLY A 103 2.23 12.44 5.82
C GLY A 103 3.04 13.32 6.78
N GLU A 104 2.35 14.02 7.67
CA GLU A 104 2.97 14.86 8.70
C GLU A 104 3.95 14.08 9.59
N THR A 105 3.61 12.82 9.90
CA THR A 105 4.41 11.95 10.78
C THR A 105 5.31 10.97 10.01
N GLY A 106 5.10 10.77 8.70
CA GLY A 106 5.89 9.82 7.91
C GLY A 106 5.08 9.08 6.85
N ILE A 107 5.53 7.87 6.51
CA ILE A 107 4.87 6.99 5.53
C ILE A 107 4.35 5.72 6.19
N GLY A 108 3.15 5.28 5.80
CA GLY A 108 2.61 3.99 6.21
C GLY A 108 3.25 2.86 5.39
N CYS A 109 4.11 2.05 6.02
CA CYS A 109 4.80 0.93 5.38
C CYS A 109 4.06 -0.39 5.65
N ARG A 110 3.95 -1.25 4.63
CA ARG A 110 3.43 -2.61 4.78
C ARG A 110 4.11 -3.57 3.80
N VAL A 111 4.40 -4.78 4.26
CA VAL A 111 4.75 -5.91 3.40
C VAL A 111 3.53 -6.85 3.37
N PRO A 112 2.76 -6.93 2.26
CA PRO A 112 1.55 -7.73 2.20
C PRO A 112 1.86 -9.21 2.11
N ASN A 113 1.00 -10.07 2.68
CA ASN A 113 1.11 -11.53 2.52
C ASN A 113 0.31 -12.01 1.30
N HIS A 114 0.70 -11.56 0.11
CA HIS A 114 0.04 -11.92 -1.14
C HIS A 114 1.02 -11.91 -2.31
N GLU A 115 1.05 -12.99 -3.08
CA GLU A 115 2.02 -13.20 -4.16
C GLU A 115 1.98 -12.10 -5.23
N ILE A 116 0.79 -11.67 -5.66
CA ILE A 116 0.64 -10.72 -6.77
C ILE A 116 1.35 -9.38 -6.49
N PRO A 117 1.03 -8.62 -5.42
CA PRO A 117 1.73 -7.36 -5.16
C PRO A 117 3.22 -7.55 -4.89
N LEU A 118 3.65 -8.63 -4.21
CA LEU A 118 5.06 -8.88 -3.97
C LEU A 118 5.83 -9.07 -5.28
N ARG A 119 5.30 -9.84 -6.22
CA ARG A 119 5.92 -10.06 -7.54
C ARG A 119 5.94 -8.81 -8.40
N ILE A 120 4.86 -8.01 -8.36
CA ILE A 120 4.80 -6.72 -9.06
C ILE A 120 5.88 -5.78 -8.52
N ILE A 121 5.96 -5.59 -7.20
CA ILE A 121 6.95 -4.70 -6.57
C ILE A 121 8.38 -5.15 -6.89
N LYS A 122 8.64 -6.45 -6.82
CA LYS A 122 9.94 -7.04 -7.16
C LYS A 122 10.31 -6.81 -8.63
N GLY A 123 9.37 -7.01 -9.56
CA GLY A 123 9.58 -6.79 -11.00
C GLY A 123 9.72 -5.31 -11.37
N LEU A 124 9.04 -4.42 -10.62
CA LEU A 124 9.11 -2.98 -10.79
C LEU A 124 10.40 -2.39 -10.20
N GLY A 125 10.94 -2.99 -9.12
CA GLY A 125 12.10 -2.53 -8.39
C GLY A 125 11.85 -1.33 -7.46
N VAL A 126 10.60 -0.83 -7.40
CA VAL A 126 10.18 0.26 -6.51
C VAL A 126 8.86 -0.10 -5.83
N PRO A 127 8.59 0.41 -4.61
CA PRO A 127 7.33 0.21 -3.92
C PRO A 127 6.15 0.83 -4.67
N ILE A 128 4.94 0.39 -4.34
CA ILE A 128 3.69 0.91 -4.90
C ILE A 128 2.76 1.42 -3.80
N ILE A 129 1.86 2.32 -4.14
CA ILE A 129 0.76 2.70 -3.25
C ILE A 129 -0.19 1.50 -3.11
N GLY A 130 -0.63 1.23 -1.86
CA GLY A 130 -1.52 0.12 -1.52
C GLY A 130 -2.74 0.58 -0.74
N THR A 131 -3.52 1.49 -1.31
CA THR A 131 -4.79 1.92 -0.71
C THR A 131 -5.96 1.07 -1.22
N SER A 132 -7.09 0.98 -0.49
CA SER A 132 -8.26 0.20 -0.91
C SER A 132 -8.83 0.69 -2.25
N ALA A 133 -9.32 -0.24 -3.09
CA ALA A 133 -9.80 0.03 -4.45
C ALA A 133 -11.26 0.50 -4.48
N ASN A 134 -11.56 1.62 -3.77
CA ASN A 134 -12.87 2.27 -3.70
C ASN A 134 -12.74 3.79 -3.90
N PHE A 135 -13.81 4.49 -4.24
CA PHE A 135 -13.84 5.93 -4.07
C PHE A 135 -13.75 6.28 -2.58
N SER A 136 -13.18 7.45 -2.26
CA SER A 136 -13.02 7.87 -0.86
C SER A 136 -14.38 7.93 -0.16
N GLY A 137 -14.49 7.24 0.99
CA GLY A 137 -15.72 7.16 1.78
C GLY A 137 -16.66 5.99 1.40
N GLU A 138 -16.42 5.29 0.28
CA GLU A 138 -17.17 4.08 -0.06
C GLU A 138 -16.64 2.84 0.72
N PRO A 139 -17.42 1.75 0.78
CA PRO A 139 -16.98 0.49 1.37
C PRO A 139 -15.70 -0.07 0.72
N THR A 140 -14.86 -0.69 1.52
CA THR A 140 -13.65 -1.39 1.06
C THR A 140 -14.03 -2.66 0.30
N PRO A 141 -13.55 -2.88 -0.94
CA PRO A 141 -13.84 -4.08 -1.70
C PRO A 141 -13.00 -5.27 -1.21
N TYR A 142 -13.67 -6.32 -0.76
CA TYR A 142 -13.03 -7.57 -0.34
C TYR A 142 -13.10 -8.66 -1.42
N HIS A 143 -14.04 -8.55 -2.35
CA HIS A 143 -14.20 -9.45 -3.50
C HIS A 143 -14.09 -8.66 -4.81
N ALA A 144 -13.76 -9.34 -5.90
CA ALA A 144 -13.73 -8.73 -7.22
C ALA A 144 -15.11 -8.16 -7.63
N THR A 145 -16.18 -8.78 -7.17
CA THR A 145 -17.57 -8.34 -7.38
C THR A 145 -17.94 -7.04 -6.64
N ASP A 146 -17.15 -6.66 -5.61
CA ASP A 146 -17.37 -5.43 -4.84
C ASP A 146 -16.73 -4.21 -5.53
N LEU A 147 -15.90 -4.43 -6.55
CA LEU A 147 -15.23 -3.35 -7.28
C LEU A 147 -16.25 -2.49 -8.01
N ASN A 148 -16.20 -1.18 -7.78
CA ASN A 148 -17.06 -0.22 -8.44
C ASN A 148 -16.71 -0.14 -9.95
N PRO A 149 -17.66 -0.44 -10.89
CA PRO A 149 -17.40 -0.40 -12.32
C PRO A 149 -16.93 0.96 -12.85
N GLN A 150 -17.37 2.06 -12.23
CA GLN A 150 -16.88 3.39 -12.61
C GLN A 150 -15.40 3.56 -12.24
N LEU A 151 -14.97 3.03 -11.07
CA LEU A 151 -13.57 3.09 -10.67
C LEU A 151 -12.69 2.19 -11.56
N THR A 152 -13.15 0.97 -11.87
CA THR A 152 -12.39 0.06 -12.73
C THR A 152 -12.22 0.61 -14.15
N GLY A 153 -13.17 1.42 -14.65
CA GLY A 153 -13.04 2.13 -15.92
C GLY A 153 -12.06 3.30 -15.93
N LEU A 154 -11.54 3.73 -14.77
CA LEU A 154 -10.60 4.86 -14.66
C LEU A 154 -9.14 4.42 -14.46
N VAL A 155 -8.88 3.12 -14.33
CA VAL A 155 -7.54 2.53 -14.15
C VAL A 155 -7.07 1.83 -15.42
N ASP A 156 -5.79 1.54 -15.49
CA ASP A 156 -5.16 1.01 -16.69
C ASP A 156 -5.14 -0.54 -16.70
N LEU A 157 -5.30 -1.18 -15.51
CA LEU A 157 -5.40 -2.64 -15.38
C LEU A 157 -6.15 -3.03 -14.11
N VAL A 158 -6.98 -4.05 -14.21
CA VAL A 158 -7.58 -4.75 -13.06
C VAL A 158 -7.11 -6.20 -13.07
N ILE A 159 -6.36 -6.57 -12.04
CA ILE A 159 -5.86 -7.94 -11.86
C ILE A 159 -6.88 -8.73 -11.05
N GLN A 160 -7.32 -9.86 -11.59
CA GLN A 160 -8.22 -10.79 -10.91
C GLN A 160 -7.49 -11.57 -9.81
N GLY A 161 -8.21 -11.98 -8.78
CA GLY A 161 -7.70 -12.78 -7.68
C GLY A 161 -8.62 -12.74 -6.46
N GLU A 162 -8.13 -13.24 -5.35
CA GLU A 162 -8.89 -13.36 -4.11
C GLU A 162 -8.17 -12.66 -2.95
N THR A 163 -8.92 -12.21 -1.97
CA THR A 163 -8.41 -11.72 -0.69
C THR A 163 -8.70 -12.74 0.40
N SER A 164 -7.78 -12.94 1.32
CA SER A 164 -7.91 -14.02 2.32
C SER A 164 -8.45 -13.57 3.68
N ILE A 165 -8.14 -12.32 4.11
CA ILE A 165 -8.46 -11.84 5.47
C ILE A 165 -9.80 -11.10 5.50
N GLN A 166 -10.16 -10.41 4.43
CA GLN A 166 -11.40 -9.63 4.29
C GLN A 166 -11.62 -8.62 5.44
N LYS A 167 -10.52 -8.04 5.89
CA LYS A 167 -10.49 -6.99 6.90
C LYS A 167 -9.27 -6.11 6.69
N GLU A 168 -9.41 -4.81 6.89
CA GLU A 168 -8.33 -3.85 6.72
C GLU A 168 -7.14 -4.13 7.66
N SER A 169 -5.95 -3.66 7.28
CA SER A 169 -4.75 -3.76 8.12
C SER A 169 -4.90 -2.96 9.41
N THR A 170 -4.28 -3.43 10.49
CA THR A 170 -4.04 -2.62 11.68
C THR A 170 -2.97 -1.58 11.38
N VAL A 171 -3.17 -0.33 11.81
CA VAL A 171 -2.25 0.79 11.55
C VAL A 171 -1.70 1.31 12.87
N ILE A 172 -0.38 1.36 12.99
CA ILE A 172 0.34 1.87 14.16
C ILE A 172 1.26 3.00 13.71
N ASP A 173 1.25 4.09 14.46
CA ASP A 173 2.24 5.16 14.35
C ASP A 173 3.41 4.88 15.31
N CYS A 174 4.57 4.60 14.73
CA CYS A 174 5.82 4.34 15.45
C CYS A 174 6.83 5.49 15.30
N THR A 175 6.39 6.66 14.82
CA THR A 175 7.22 7.87 14.76
C THR A 175 7.33 8.58 16.10
N GLN A 176 6.57 8.15 17.09
CA GLN A 176 6.50 8.69 18.46
C GLN A 176 6.56 7.57 19.50
N ASN A 177 6.91 7.92 20.73
CA ASN A 177 6.91 6.99 21.87
C ASN A 177 6.06 7.60 23.01
N PRO A 178 5.04 6.87 23.56
CA PRO A 178 4.60 5.53 23.15
C PRO A 178 3.95 5.51 21.76
N TRP A 179 3.97 4.34 21.12
CA TRP A 179 3.31 4.14 19.81
C TRP A 179 1.81 4.37 19.92
N LYS A 180 1.21 4.78 18.82
CA LYS A 180 -0.23 5.03 18.77
C LYS A 180 -0.91 4.13 17.74
N ILE A 181 -1.93 3.38 18.15
CA ILE A 181 -2.79 2.66 17.21
C ILE A 181 -3.74 3.69 16.57
N LEU A 182 -3.61 3.88 15.25
CA LEU A 182 -4.47 4.77 14.47
C LEU A 182 -5.69 4.05 13.92
N ARG A 183 -5.59 2.72 13.71
CA ARG A 183 -6.69 1.88 13.24
C ARG A 183 -6.57 0.47 13.80
N HIS A 184 -7.64 -0.02 14.44
CA HIS A 184 -7.79 -1.42 14.82
C HIS A 184 -8.30 -2.22 13.61
N GLY A 185 -7.44 -3.02 13.00
CA GLY A 185 -7.73 -3.84 11.83
C GLY A 185 -7.71 -5.34 12.13
N ALA A 186 -7.17 -6.12 11.18
CA ALA A 186 -7.14 -7.58 11.24
C ALA A 186 -6.26 -8.14 12.36
N ILE A 187 -5.19 -7.42 12.73
CA ILE A 187 -4.24 -7.85 13.77
C ILE A 187 -4.59 -7.18 15.09
N LYS A 188 -4.72 -7.98 16.16
CA LYS A 188 -4.83 -7.46 17.53
C LYS A 188 -3.43 -7.28 18.08
N ILE A 189 -3.07 -6.04 18.40
CA ILE A 189 -1.81 -5.67 19.03
C ILE A 189 -2.14 -5.10 20.41
N GLN A 190 -1.45 -5.59 21.42
CA GLN A 190 -1.40 -4.99 22.75
C GLN A 190 -0.12 -4.15 22.81
N ILE A 191 -0.28 -2.87 23.08
CA ILE A 191 0.80 -1.90 23.28
C ILE A 191 0.95 -1.68 24.77
#